data_92838cf2226db8cf31f982897ef1e12c
#
_entry.id   92838cf2226db8cf31f982897ef1e12c
#
_cell.length_a   1.000
_cell.length_b   1.000
_cell.length_c   1.000
_cell.angle_alpha   90.00
_cell.angle_beta   90.00
_cell.angle_gamma   90.00
#
_symmetry.space_group_name_H-M   'P 1'
#
loop_
_entity.id
_entity.type
_entity.pdbx_description
1 polymer ?
#
loop_
_entity_poly.entity_id
_entity_poly.type
_entity_poly.pdbx_seq_one_letter_code
_entity_poly.pdbx_strand_id
1 'polypeptide(L)'
;MRATGTTVTTPTLGEAVQAFVPHALPPADPPLAADSYTASNHRAEMALARLAGVAGLVPSVDWLLYSAVRKEALLTSQIEGTQATLTDLFDDEAGQVLANTADVEEVTNYLRAFRLVRDNLRSEAGLPISVRLLCDAHRLLLDGARGAGKQPGELRRSQNW
;
A
#
# COMPACT_ATOMS: atom_id res chain seq x y z
N MET A 1 18.14 -17.33 -18.33
CA MET A 1 17.43 -16.38 -17.44
C MET A 1 16.43 -15.61 -18.29
N ARG A 2 15.16 -15.48 -17.86
CA ARG A 2 14.14 -14.76 -18.64
C ARG A 2 14.40 -13.26 -18.58
N ALA A 3 14.36 -12.57 -19.73
CA ALA A 3 14.36 -11.11 -19.73
C ALA A 3 12.99 -10.62 -19.19
N THR A 4 13.02 -9.73 -18.20
CA THR A 4 11.80 -9.22 -17.55
C THR A 4 11.32 -7.90 -18.14
N GLY A 5 12.12 -7.28 -19.00
CA GLY A 5 11.83 -6.01 -19.66
C GLY A 5 12.99 -5.56 -20.54
N THR A 6 12.84 -4.38 -21.08
CA THR A 6 13.83 -3.70 -21.93
C THR A 6 14.17 -2.34 -21.35
N THR A 7 15.38 -1.83 -21.59
CA THR A 7 15.75 -0.46 -21.24
C THR A 7 15.55 0.42 -22.47
N VAL A 8 14.82 1.53 -22.31
CA VAL A 8 14.62 2.54 -23.36
C VAL A 8 15.21 3.87 -22.89
N THR A 9 15.79 4.61 -23.83
CA THR A 9 16.27 5.96 -23.56
C THR A 9 15.20 6.95 -23.93
N THR A 10 14.78 7.77 -22.95
CA THR A 10 13.73 8.78 -23.15
C THR A 10 14.29 10.16 -22.83
N PRO A 11 14.10 11.17 -23.69
CA PRO A 11 14.48 12.54 -23.37
C PRO A 11 13.51 13.10 -22.32
N THR A 12 14.05 13.56 -21.19
CA THR A 12 13.27 14.19 -20.10
C THR A 12 13.97 15.46 -19.68
N LEU A 13 13.28 16.60 -19.82
CA LEU A 13 13.81 17.93 -19.45
C LEU A 13 15.17 18.26 -20.08
N GLY A 14 15.47 17.72 -21.27
CA GLY A 14 16.73 17.95 -21.97
C GLY A 14 17.85 16.95 -21.64
N GLU A 15 17.61 16.01 -20.73
CA GLU A 15 18.54 14.93 -20.40
C GLU A 15 18.07 13.59 -20.96
N ALA A 16 19.02 12.72 -21.31
CA ALA A 16 18.73 11.36 -21.73
C ALA A 16 18.64 10.44 -20.53
N VAL A 17 17.42 10.04 -20.16
CA VAL A 17 17.17 9.14 -19.04
C VAL A 17 16.96 7.73 -19.55
N GLN A 18 17.61 6.75 -18.93
CA GLN A 18 17.38 5.33 -19.21
C GLN A 18 16.28 4.80 -18.28
N ALA A 19 15.14 4.41 -18.86
CA ALA A 19 14.01 3.86 -18.14
C ALA A 19 13.87 2.36 -18.44
N PHE A 20 13.65 1.54 -17.40
CA PHE A 20 13.32 0.15 -17.57
C PHE A 20 11.81 0.00 -17.86
N VAL A 21 11.49 -0.61 -19.00
CA VAL A 21 10.13 -0.92 -19.40
C VAL A 21 9.89 -2.42 -19.21
N PRO A 22 9.10 -2.84 -18.20
CA PRO A 22 8.81 -4.25 -17.97
C PRO A 22 7.99 -4.84 -19.12
N HIS A 23 8.20 -6.12 -19.40
CA HIS A 23 7.33 -6.84 -20.32
C HIS A 23 5.93 -7.03 -19.72
N ALA A 24 4.93 -7.15 -20.58
CA ALA A 24 3.55 -7.41 -20.15
C ALA A 24 3.43 -8.72 -19.34
N LEU A 25 2.47 -8.75 -18.42
CA LEU A 25 2.12 -9.94 -17.65
C LEU A 25 0.74 -10.46 -18.09
N PRO A 26 0.56 -11.79 -18.17
CA PRO A 26 1.56 -12.85 -18.00
C PRO A 26 2.57 -12.86 -19.15
N PRO A 27 3.82 -13.37 -18.93
CA PRO A 27 4.84 -13.38 -19.98
C PRO A 27 4.42 -14.31 -21.12
N ALA A 28 4.51 -13.80 -22.35
CA ALA A 28 4.13 -14.54 -23.55
C ALA A 28 5.28 -15.41 -24.11
N ASP A 29 6.54 -14.96 -23.95
CA ASP A 29 7.73 -15.64 -24.49
C ASP A 29 8.92 -15.64 -23.50
N PRO A 30 9.37 -16.83 -23.07
CA PRO A 30 8.61 -18.08 -23.08
C PRO A 30 7.38 -17.96 -22.15
N PRO A 31 6.26 -18.65 -22.44
CA PRO A 31 5.08 -18.59 -21.59
C PRO A 31 5.38 -19.12 -20.20
N LEU A 32 4.60 -18.70 -19.22
CA LEU A 32 4.70 -19.22 -17.85
C LEU A 32 4.12 -20.64 -17.80
N ALA A 33 4.99 -21.64 -17.75
CA ALA A 33 4.55 -23.02 -17.62
C ALA A 33 3.94 -23.28 -16.24
N ALA A 34 2.77 -23.94 -16.19
CA ALA A 34 2.08 -24.26 -14.93
C ALA A 34 2.99 -25.01 -13.94
N ASP A 35 3.80 -25.94 -14.42
CA ASP A 35 4.72 -26.74 -13.61
C ASP A 35 5.75 -25.88 -12.86
N SER A 36 6.08 -24.67 -13.39
CA SER A 36 7.07 -23.79 -12.77
C SER A 36 6.57 -23.13 -11.47
N TYR A 37 5.26 -23.06 -11.25
CA TYR A 37 4.69 -22.41 -10.07
C TYR A 37 3.69 -23.26 -9.29
N THR A 38 3.18 -24.39 -9.84
CA THR A 38 2.16 -25.24 -9.22
C THR A 38 2.54 -25.65 -7.79
N ALA A 39 3.76 -26.10 -7.55
CA ALA A 39 4.21 -26.49 -6.22
C ALA A 39 4.25 -25.30 -5.23
N SER A 40 4.60 -24.12 -5.70
CA SER A 40 4.59 -22.90 -4.87
C SER A 40 3.19 -22.40 -4.60
N ASN A 41 2.32 -22.47 -5.60
CA ASN A 41 0.89 -22.14 -5.46
C ASN A 41 0.23 -23.05 -4.44
N HIS A 42 0.42 -24.37 -4.54
CA HIS A 42 -0.12 -25.32 -3.58
C HIS A 42 0.36 -25.05 -2.14
N ARG A 43 1.65 -24.74 -1.95
CA ARG A 43 2.17 -24.36 -0.63
C ARG A 43 1.49 -23.09 -0.09
N ALA A 44 1.26 -22.10 -0.94
CA ALA A 44 0.57 -20.87 -0.57
C ALA A 44 -0.89 -21.13 -0.19
N GLU A 45 -1.62 -21.92 -0.97
CA GLU A 45 -2.99 -22.32 -0.67
C GLU A 45 -3.09 -23.05 0.67
N MET A 46 -2.19 -24.00 0.93
CA MET A 46 -2.13 -24.72 2.21
C MET A 46 -1.80 -23.80 3.38
N ALA A 47 -0.93 -22.79 3.19
CA ALA A 47 -0.63 -21.81 4.22
C ALA A 47 -1.83 -20.91 4.53
N LEU A 48 -2.55 -20.46 3.50
CA LEU A 48 -3.79 -19.70 3.66
C LEU A 48 -4.89 -20.53 4.35
N ALA A 49 -5.04 -21.79 3.98
CA ALA A 49 -6.01 -22.69 4.63
C ALA A 49 -5.71 -22.89 6.11
N ARG A 50 -4.43 -23.05 6.49
CA ARG A 50 -4.01 -23.11 7.91
C ARG A 50 -4.30 -21.80 8.63
N LEU A 51 -3.98 -20.67 8.03
CA LEU A 51 -4.26 -19.36 8.61
C LEU A 51 -5.77 -19.18 8.83
N ALA A 52 -6.60 -19.52 7.84
CA ALA A 52 -8.05 -19.48 7.95
C ALA A 52 -8.57 -20.38 9.08
N GLY A 53 -8.00 -21.60 9.22
CA GLY A 53 -8.36 -22.54 10.27
C GLY A 53 -8.06 -22.04 11.70
N VAL A 54 -6.98 -21.29 11.89
CA VAL A 54 -6.60 -20.77 13.21
C VAL A 54 -7.19 -19.37 13.48
N ALA A 55 -7.63 -18.65 12.47
CA ALA A 55 -8.21 -17.31 12.62
C ALA A 55 -9.44 -17.31 13.54
N GLY A 56 -10.25 -18.38 13.52
CA GLY A 56 -11.40 -18.53 14.42
C GLY A 56 -11.05 -18.75 15.90
N LEU A 57 -9.78 -19.05 16.22
CA LEU A 57 -9.31 -19.21 17.59
C LEU A 57 -8.91 -17.88 18.25
N VAL A 58 -8.79 -16.82 17.46
CA VAL A 58 -8.45 -15.48 17.95
C VAL A 58 -9.72 -14.85 18.55
N PRO A 59 -9.71 -14.44 19.82
CA PRO A 59 -10.91 -13.89 20.50
C PRO A 59 -11.47 -12.65 19.78
N SER A 60 -10.61 -11.84 19.17
CA SER A 60 -10.98 -10.68 18.38
C SER A 60 -9.95 -10.44 17.29
N VAL A 61 -10.33 -10.73 16.06
CA VAL A 61 -9.51 -10.43 14.87
C VAL A 61 -9.35 -8.92 14.68
N ASP A 62 -10.39 -8.15 14.97
CA ASP A 62 -10.34 -6.68 14.84
C ASP A 62 -9.34 -6.06 15.82
N TRP A 63 -9.23 -6.59 17.04
CA TRP A 63 -8.23 -6.12 18.01
C TRP A 63 -6.79 -6.47 17.59
N LEU A 64 -6.58 -7.68 17.06
CA LEU A 64 -5.29 -8.07 16.50
C LEU A 64 -4.91 -7.18 15.30
N LEU A 65 -5.86 -6.95 14.38
CA LEU A 65 -5.65 -6.10 13.23
C LEU A 65 -5.42 -4.63 13.62
N TYR A 66 -6.07 -4.16 14.68
CA TYR A 66 -5.88 -2.82 15.21
C TYR A 66 -4.40 -2.52 15.48
N SER A 67 -3.73 -3.41 16.22
CA SER A 67 -2.31 -3.27 16.57
C SER A 67 -1.41 -3.52 15.35
N ALA A 68 -1.71 -4.54 14.53
CA ALA A 68 -0.91 -4.89 13.37
C ALA A 68 -0.89 -3.79 12.31
N VAL A 69 -2.05 -3.20 12.01
CA VAL A 69 -2.17 -2.11 11.01
C VAL A 69 -1.43 -0.85 11.48
N ARG A 70 -1.47 -0.50 12.76
CA ARG A 70 -0.72 0.63 13.30
C ARG A 70 0.79 0.41 13.21
N LYS A 71 1.25 -0.79 13.57
CA LYS A 71 2.66 -1.15 13.45
C LYS A 71 3.12 -1.08 11.99
N GLU A 72 2.31 -1.58 11.06
CA GLU A 72 2.63 -1.52 9.62
C GLU A 72 2.67 -0.09 9.12
N ALA A 73 1.70 0.74 9.49
CA ALA A 73 1.66 2.15 9.14
C ALA A 73 2.91 2.89 9.61
N LEU A 74 3.33 2.67 10.86
CA LEU A 74 4.56 3.25 11.41
C LEU A 74 5.80 2.80 10.66
N LEU A 75 5.98 1.49 10.45
CA LEU A 75 7.15 0.94 9.75
C LEU A 75 7.24 1.46 8.32
N THR A 76 6.12 1.54 7.62
CA THR A 76 6.06 2.07 6.25
C THR A 76 6.41 3.57 6.23
N SER A 77 5.84 4.35 7.15
CA SER A 77 6.13 5.79 7.24
C SER A 77 7.58 6.07 7.66
N GLN A 78 8.18 5.23 8.51
CA GLN A 78 9.59 5.35 8.88
C GLN A 78 10.53 5.15 7.68
N ILE A 79 10.17 4.32 6.70
CA ILE A 79 10.92 4.18 5.43
C ILE A 79 10.92 5.52 4.66
N GLU A 80 9.83 6.27 4.75
CA GLU A 80 9.68 7.60 4.14
C GLU A 80 10.30 8.73 5.00
N GLY A 81 10.87 8.40 6.17
CA GLY A 81 11.61 9.31 7.04
C GLY A 81 10.82 9.93 8.19
N THR A 82 9.61 9.44 8.50
CA THR A 82 8.88 9.88 9.70
C THR A 82 9.52 9.34 10.98
N GLN A 83 9.35 10.06 12.08
CA GLN A 83 9.90 9.74 13.40
C GLN A 83 8.79 9.37 14.42
N ALA A 84 7.55 9.20 13.97
CA ALA A 84 6.43 8.85 14.84
C ALA A 84 6.62 7.48 15.50
N THR A 85 6.18 7.36 16.74
CA THR A 85 6.19 6.12 17.52
C THR A 85 4.78 5.61 17.78
N LEU A 86 4.65 4.36 18.24
CA LEU A 86 3.35 3.81 18.62
C LEU A 86 2.72 4.56 19.80
N THR A 87 3.56 5.04 20.72
CA THR A 87 3.11 5.86 21.86
C THR A 87 2.52 7.17 21.36
N ASP A 88 3.18 7.86 20.43
CA ASP A 88 2.67 9.11 19.86
C ASP A 88 1.29 8.93 19.21
N LEU A 89 1.06 7.80 18.54
CA LEU A 89 -0.26 7.49 17.96
C LEU A 89 -1.34 7.30 19.02
N PHE A 90 -1.01 6.64 20.13
CA PHE A 90 -1.97 6.45 21.21
C PHE A 90 -2.23 7.76 21.97
N ASP A 91 -1.23 8.59 22.14
CA ASP A 91 -1.36 9.90 22.77
C ASP A 91 -2.21 10.84 21.89
N ASP A 92 -2.04 10.81 20.56
CA ASP A 92 -2.89 11.53 19.62
C ASP A 92 -4.35 11.05 19.70
N GLU A 93 -4.58 9.74 19.69
CA GLU A 93 -5.92 9.17 19.85
C GLU A 93 -6.56 9.52 21.20
N ALA A 94 -5.75 9.74 22.25
CA ALA A 94 -6.18 10.20 23.56
C ALA A 94 -6.35 11.73 23.66
N GLY A 95 -6.05 12.48 22.58
CA GLY A 95 -6.16 13.93 22.54
C GLY A 95 -5.06 14.66 23.32
N GLN A 96 -3.90 14.03 23.52
CA GLN A 96 -2.75 14.63 24.18
C GLN A 96 -1.95 15.53 23.23
N VAL A 97 -1.23 16.50 23.77
CA VAL A 97 -0.37 17.39 22.98
C VAL A 97 0.91 16.68 22.62
N LEU A 98 1.20 16.58 21.32
CA LEU A 98 2.37 15.90 20.77
C LEU A 98 3.48 16.86 20.38
N ALA A 99 4.73 16.41 20.51
CA ALA A 99 5.90 17.15 20.08
C ALA A 99 6.10 17.14 18.55
N ASN A 100 5.68 16.05 17.88
CA ASN A 100 5.85 15.85 16.43
C ASN A 100 4.49 15.54 15.75
N THR A 101 3.66 16.57 15.64
CA THR A 101 2.31 16.44 15.09
C THR A 101 2.31 16.07 13.61
N ALA A 102 3.27 16.57 12.80
CA ALA A 102 3.30 16.34 11.35
C ALA A 102 3.55 14.86 11.00
N ASP A 103 4.48 14.20 11.68
CA ASP A 103 4.78 12.79 11.44
C ASP A 103 3.64 11.88 11.93
N VAL A 104 3.00 12.23 13.06
CA VAL A 104 1.83 11.52 13.57
C VAL A 104 0.64 11.68 12.63
N GLU A 105 0.44 12.88 12.07
CA GLU A 105 -0.61 13.15 11.08
C GLU A 105 -0.45 12.27 9.82
N GLU A 106 0.78 12.10 9.30
CA GLU A 106 1.03 11.21 8.17
C GLU A 106 0.60 9.76 8.47
N VAL A 107 0.95 9.24 9.65
CA VAL A 107 0.57 7.88 10.04
C VAL A 107 -0.94 7.78 10.29
N THR A 108 -1.54 8.79 10.89
CA THR A 108 -3.00 8.86 11.11
C THR A 108 -3.75 8.89 9.77
N ASN A 109 -3.25 9.63 8.78
CA ASN A 109 -3.80 9.64 7.42
C ASN A 109 -3.70 8.27 6.74
N TYR A 110 -2.59 7.55 6.92
CA TYR A 110 -2.48 6.17 6.43
C TYR A 110 -3.58 5.29 7.04
N LEU A 111 -3.81 5.38 8.35
CA LEU A 111 -4.85 4.61 9.05
C LEU A 111 -6.27 4.98 8.56
N ARG A 112 -6.51 6.27 8.29
CA ARG A 112 -7.79 6.76 7.73
C ARG A 112 -8.02 6.23 6.32
N ALA A 113 -7.01 6.30 5.45
CA ALA A 113 -7.05 5.78 4.09
C ALA A 113 -7.28 4.25 4.09
N PHE A 114 -6.57 3.51 4.95
CA PHE A 114 -6.76 2.08 5.11
C PHE A 114 -8.18 1.72 5.55
N ARG A 115 -8.74 2.43 6.54
CA ARG A 115 -10.13 2.23 6.99
C ARG A 115 -11.11 2.48 5.85
N LEU A 116 -10.96 3.57 5.10
CA LEU A 116 -11.81 3.87 3.94
C LEU A 116 -11.85 2.70 2.96
N VAL A 117 -10.68 2.20 2.56
CA VAL A 117 -10.57 1.08 1.60
C VAL A 117 -11.21 -0.18 2.18
N ARG A 118 -10.84 -0.56 3.40
CA ARG A 118 -11.38 -1.75 4.06
C ARG A 118 -12.91 -1.72 4.17
N ASP A 119 -13.47 -0.59 4.59
CA ASP A 119 -14.90 -0.47 4.84
C ASP A 119 -15.69 -0.47 3.51
N ASN A 120 -15.14 0.13 2.45
CA ASN A 120 -15.72 -0.01 1.11
C ASN A 120 -15.71 -1.46 0.62
N LEU A 121 -14.61 -2.19 0.79
CA LEU A 121 -14.49 -3.59 0.33
C LEU A 121 -15.36 -4.56 1.14
N ARG A 122 -15.70 -4.22 2.39
CA ARG A 122 -16.59 -5.02 3.24
C ARG A 122 -18.07 -4.72 3.04
N SER A 123 -18.39 -3.56 2.50
CA SER A 123 -19.78 -3.12 2.29
C SER A 123 -20.31 -3.63 0.95
N GLU A 124 -21.50 -4.19 0.92
CA GLU A 124 -22.18 -4.58 -0.32
C GLU A 124 -22.45 -3.38 -1.24
N ALA A 125 -22.68 -2.19 -0.68
CA ALA A 125 -22.87 -0.94 -1.41
C ALA A 125 -21.56 -0.17 -1.62
N GLY A 126 -20.43 -0.71 -1.16
CA GLY A 126 -19.13 -0.05 -1.23
C GLY A 126 -18.51 -0.13 -2.62
N LEU A 127 -17.50 0.71 -2.84
CA LEU A 127 -16.73 0.68 -4.09
C LEU A 127 -15.86 -0.59 -4.15
N PRO A 128 -15.85 -1.30 -5.28
CA PRO A 128 -14.87 -2.36 -5.51
C PRO A 128 -13.47 -1.78 -5.65
N ILE A 129 -12.45 -2.65 -5.70
CA ILE A 129 -11.08 -2.22 -6.07
C ILE A 129 -11.15 -1.54 -7.44
N SER A 130 -10.92 -0.24 -7.46
CA SER A 130 -11.07 0.61 -8.63
C SER A 130 -10.14 1.80 -8.55
N VAL A 131 -9.86 2.44 -9.67
CA VAL A 131 -9.09 3.69 -9.72
C VAL A 131 -9.73 4.76 -8.83
N ARG A 132 -11.06 4.85 -8.79
CA ARG A 132 -11.78 5.80 -7.94
C ARG A 132 -11.47 5.57 -6.46
N LEU A 133 -11.57 4.33 -5.98
CA LEU A 133 -11.26 3.99 -4.59
C LEU A 133 -9.80 4.31 -4.24
N LEU A 134 -8.87 4.04 -5.16
CA LEU A 134 -7.45 4.38 -4.97
C LEU A 134 -7.23 5.89 -4.92
N CYS A 135 -7.90 6.67 -5.78
CA CYS A 135 -7.84 8.13 -5.74
C CYS A 135 -8.41 8.70 -4.43
N ASP A 136 -9.51 8.16 -3.94
CA ASP A 136 -10.12 8.58 -2.68
C ASP A 136 -9.22 8.25 -1.48
N ALA A 137 -8.60 7.07 -1.45
CA ALA A 137 -7.61 6.70 -0.45
C ALA A 137 -6.35 7.59 -0.51
N HIS A 138 -5.84 7.86 -1.71
CA HIS A 138 -4.67 8.71 -1.91
C HIS A 138 -4.93 10.17 -1.48
N ARG A 139 -6.15 10.68 -1.65
CA ARG A 139 -6.53 12.01 -1.15
C ARG A 139 -6.45 12.08 0.36
N LEU A 140 -6.96 11.07 1.07
CA LEU A 140 -6.86 10.99 2.53
C LEU A 140 -5.42 10.82 3.01
N LEU A 141 -4.63 10.02 2.30
CA LEU A 141 -3.24 9.75 2.66
C LEU A 141 -2.38 11.03 2.67
N LEU A 142 -2.64 11.95 1.76
CA LEU A 142 -1.88 13.20 1.60
C LEU A 142 -2.61 14.44 2.17
N ASP A 143 -3.68 14.27 2.94
CA ASP A 143 -4.40 15.36 3.58
C ASP A 143 -3.51 16.05 4.63
N GLY A 144 -3.22 17.35 4.46
CA GLY A 144 -2.33 18.10 5.35
C GLY A 144 -0.86 17.68 5.36
N ALA A 145 -0.52 16.53 4.78
CA ALA A 145 0.82 15.93 4.82
C ALA A 145 1.76 16.49 3.74
N ARG A 146 3.03 16.05 3.81
CA ARG A 146 4.03 16.33 2.77
C ARG A 146 3.52 15.84 1.41
N GLY A 147 3.35 16.76 0.45
CA GLY A 147 2.80 16.43 -0.88
C GLY A 147 1.35 16.84 -1.10
N ALA A 148 0.66 17.42 -0.12
CA ALA A 148 -0.72 17.93 -0.25
C ALA A 148 -0.91 18.88 -1.45
N GLY A 149 0.12 19.68 -1.81
CA GLY A 149 0.11 20.57 -2.97
C GLY A 149 0.29 19.86 -4.33
N LYS A 150 0.45 18.53 -4.39
CA LYS A 150 0.71 17.74 -5.60
C LYS A 150 -0.56 17.06 -6.17
N GLN A 151 -1.73 17.66 -6.01
CA GLN A 151 -3.02 17.16 -6.51
C GLN A 151 -3.36 15.74 -6.00
N PRO A 152 -3.47 15.53 -4.66
CA PRO A 152 -3.79 14.23 -4.11
C PRO A 152 -5.15 13.73 -4.62
N GLY A 153 -5.20 12.44 -4.94
CA GLY A 153 -6.39 11.80 -5.49
C GLY A 153 -6.59 11.98 -7.00
N GLU A 154 -5.64 12.60 -7.70
CA GLU A 154 -5.69 12.72 -9.16
C GLU A 154 -4.66 11.82 -9.83
N LEU A 155 -5.01 11.30 -11.00
CA LEU A 155 -4.06 10.58 -11.84
C LEU A 155 -3.08 11.56 -12.48
N ARG A 156 -1.80 11.24 -12.41
CA ARG A 156 -0.77 12.07 -13.03
C ARG A 156 -0.93 12.11 -14.55
N ARG A 157 -0.66 13.27 -15.11
CA ARG A 157 -0.60 13.49 -16.56
C ARG A 157 0.82 13.48 -17.09
N SER A 158 1.82 13.60 -16.21
CA SER A 158 3.24 13.54 -16.56
C SER A 158 3.85 12.24 -16.07
N GLN A 159 4.83 11.74 -16.83
CA GLN A 159 5.60 10.55 -16.47
C GLN A 159 6.51 10.85 -15.27
N ASN A 160 6.60 9.90 -14.34
CA ASN A 160 7.67 9.88 -13.34
C ASN A 160 8.85 9.08 -13.89
N TRP A 161 10.03 9.50 -13.52
CA TRP A 161 11.28 8.83 -13.86
C TRP A 161 12.03 8.50 -12.56
#